data_819337777ff96f7729d04b8d553a3df2
#
_entry.id   819337777ff96f7729d04b8d553a3df2
#
_cell.length_a   1.000
_cell.length_b   1.000
_cell.length_c   1.000
_cell.angle_alpha   90.00
_cell.angle_beta   90.00
_cell.angle_gamma   90.00
#
_symmetry.space_group_name_H-M   'P 1'
#
loop_
_entity.id
_entity.type
_entity.pdbx_description
1 polymer ?
#
loop_
_entity_poly.entity_id
_entity_poly.type
_entity_poly.pdbx_seq_one_letter_code
_entity_poly.pdbx_strand_id
1 'polypeptide(L)'
;DLIGYEREEMRYVLENEFCSSREIEYFSISPHKPSACSVETATEFIQFIIEHSIREGYNLIIPEGKGEKRTYKHSRDICPDINKYVIACIRAKRCAVCGSYYDVTIHHYDTISSTTGTYEKDDGLQGRMISLCGGCHAKAHNITKKEFESKYHIYGVWLTPTIIADIKKLYPGHFR
;
A
#
# COMPACT_ATOMS: atom_id res chain seq x y z
N ASP A 1 10.40 -17.01 -4.03
CA ASP A 1 9.59 -18.22 -3.89
C ASP A 1 8.58 -17.99 -2.78
N LEU A 2 7.32 -17.75 -3.17
CA LEU A 2 6.20 -17.67 -2.26
C LEU A 2 5.85 -19.09 -1.82
N ILE A 3 6.20 -19.39 -0.60
CA ILE A 3 5.92 -20.58 0.21
C ILE A 3 5.07 -21.66 -0.51
N GLY A 4 5.73 -22.58 -1.20
CA GLY A 4 5.11 -23.80 -1.71
C GLY A 4 4.37 -23.71 -3.04
N TYR A 5 4.27 -22.53 -3.66
CA TYR A 5 3.66 -22.37 -4.98
C TYR A 5 4.73 -22.19 -6.05
N GLU A 6 4.58 -22.89 -7.16
CA GLU A 6 5.31 -22.59 -8.38
C GLU A 6 4.84 -21.23 -8.94
N ARG A 7 5.72 -20.57 -9.71
CA ARG A 7 5.45 -19.23 -10.26
C ARG A 7 4.14 -19.17 -11.07
N GLU A 8 3.88 -20.19 -11.88
CA GLU A 8 2.68 -20.26 -12.71
C GLU A 8 1.42 -20.53 -11.90
N GLU A 9 1.51 -21.33 -10.84
CA GLU A 9 0.41 -21.58 -9.91
C GLU A 9 -0.01 -20.31 -9.17
N MET A 10 0.96 -19.55 -8.66
CA MET A 10 0.67 -18.28 -7.99
C MET A 10 0.03 -17.27 -8.95
N ARG A 11 0.52 -17.20 -10.19
CA ARG A 11 -0.09 -16.35 -11.21
C ARG A 11 -1.56 -16.72 -11.42
N TYR A 12 -1.85 -18.00 -11.59
CA TYR A 12 -3.20 -18.50 -11.80
C TYR A 12 -4.13 -18.18 -10.61
N VAL A 13 -3.66 -18.36 -9.39
CA VAL A 13 -4.42 -18.03 -8.18
C VAL A 13 -4.77 -16.54 -8.14
N LEU A 14 -3.78 -15.66 -8.37
CA LEU A 14 -3.99 -14.22 -8.34
C LEU A 14 -4.91 -13.73 -9.48
N GLU A 15 -4.76 -14.29 -10.68
CA GLU A 15 -5.65 -13.98 -11.82
C GLU A 15 -7.10 -14.41 -11.52
N ASN A 16 -7.30 -15.61 -10.95
CA ASN A 16 -8.63 -16.09 -10.59
C ASN A 16 -9.27 -15.26 -9.47
N GLU A 17 -8.54 -14.92 -8.42
CA GLU A 17 -9.05 -14.06 -7.34
C GLU A 17 -9.44 -12.68 -7.89
N PHE A 18 -8.60 -12.11 -8.74
CA PHE A 18 -8.89 -10.82 -9.35
C PHE A 18 -10.13 -10.88 -10.23
N CYS A 19 -10.20 -11.84 -11.16
CA CYS A 19 -11.35 -12.01 -12.06
C CYS A 19 -12.64 -12.24 -11.27
N SER A 20 -12.61 -13.09 -10.26
CA SER A 20 -13.77 -13.35 -9.39
C SER A 20 -14.21 -12.09 -8.63
N SER A 21 -13.26 -11.32 -8.11
CA SER A 21 -13.55 -10.09 -7.34
C SER A 21 -14.12 -8.95 -8.20
N ARG A 22 -13.92 -9.01 -9.51
CA ARG A 22 -14.36 -8.00 -10.49
C ARG A 22 -15.50 -8.47 -11.39
N GLU A 23 -15.91 -9.75 -11.25
CA GLU A 23 -16.92 -10.39 -12.10
C GLU A 23 -16.58 -10.27 -13.61
N ILE A 24 -15.28 -10.45 -13.95
CA ILE A 24 -14.78 -10.42 -15.32
C ILE A 24 -14.30 -11.79 -15.78
N GLU A 25 -14.27 -12.00 -17.08
CA GLU A 25 -13.73 -13.20 -17.69
C GLU A 25 -12.21 -13.29 -17.53
N TYR A 26 -11.70 -14.52 -17.58
CA TYR A 26 -10.26 -14.78 -17.57
C TYR A 26 -9.56 -14.10 -18.76
N PHE A 27 -8.42 -13.49 -18.51
CA PHE A 27 -7.66 -12.76 -19.51
C PHE A 27 -6.19 -13.21 -19.57
N SER A 28 -5.48 -12.77 -20.58
CA SER A 28 -4.04 -12.94 -20.71
C SER A 28 -3.31 -11.59 -20.57
N ILE A 29 -2.26 -11.57 -19.77
CA ILE A 29 -1.35 -10.41 -19.70
C ILE A 29 -0.41 -10.33 -20.92
N SER A 30 -0.37 -11.35 -21.78
CA SER A 30 0.41 -11.32 -23.00
C SER A 30 -0.35 -10.57 -24.10
N PRO A 31 0.21 -9.48 -24.66
CA PRO A 31 -0.45 -8.68 -25.69
C PRO A 31 -0.65 -9.40 -27.02
N HIS A 32 -0.02 -10.58 -27.18
CA HIS A 32 -0.05 -11.35 -28.42
C HIS A 32 -1.14 -12.44 -28.43
N LYS A 33 -1.91 -12.57 -27.33
CA LYS A 33 -2.99 -13.56 -27.26
C LYS A 33 -4.35 -12.91 -27.56
N PRO A 34 -5.29 -13.67 -28.17
CA PRO A 34 -6.65 -13.17 -28.44
C PRO A 34 -7.39 -12.67 -27.18
N SER A 35 -7.09 -13.27 -26.01
CA SER A 35 -7.65 -12.90 -24.72
C SER A 35 -6.80 -11.86 -23.98
N ALA A 36 -5.98 -11.08 -24.66
CA ALA A 36 -5.18 -10.03 -24.03
C ALA A 36 -6.07 -9.01 -23.33
N CYS A 37 -5.73 -8.68 -22.07
CA CYS A 37 -6.47 -7.66 -21.33
C CYS A 37 -6.18 -6.25 -21.85
N SER A 38 -7.08 -5.32 -21.54
CA SER A 38 -6.86 -3.90 -21.76
C SER A 38 -5.75 -3.36 -20.83
N VAL A 39 -5.25 -2.17 -21.15
CA VAL A 39 -4.27 -1.48 -20.29
C VAL A 39 -4.88 -1.17 -18.93
N GLU A 40 -6.16 -0.80 -18.89
CA GLU A 40 -6.90 -0.52 -17.66
C GLU A 40 -6.97 -1.78 -16.79
N THR A 41 -7.38 -2.91 -17.34
CA THR A 41 -7.44 -4.20 -16.63
C THR A 41 -6.06 -4.62 -16.11
N ALA A 42 -5.01 -4.46 -16.93
CA ALA A 42 -3.64 -4.74 -16.50
C ALA A 42 -3.20 -3.84 -15.34
N THR A 43 -3.55 -2.56 -15.40
CA THR A 43 -3.25 -1.57 -14.35
C THR A 43 -3.96 -1.91 -13.04
N GLU A 44 -5.25 -2.27 -13.11
CA GLU A 44 -6.02 -2.71 -11.94
C GLU A 44 -5.48 -4.03 -11.38
N PHE A 45 -5.04 -4.94 -12.22
CA PHE A 45 -4.45 -6.20 -11.78
C PHE A 45 -3.11 -5.98 -11.06
N ILE A 46 -2.25 -5.07 -11.55
CA ILE A 46 -1.03 -4.67 -10.84
C ILE A 46 -1.37 -4.09 -9.45
N GLN A 47 -2.36 -3.21 -9.39
CA GLN A 47 -2.83 -2.65 -8.12
C GLN A 47 -3.33 -3.74 -7.17
N PHE A 48 -4.14 -4.67 -7.67
CA PHE A 48 -4.64 -5.81 -6.90
C PHE A 48 -3.51 -6.68 -6.32
N ILE A 49 -2.49 -7.02 -7.13
CA ILE A 49 -1.34 -7.82 -6.68
C ILE A 49 -0.60 -7.11 -5.55
N ILE A 50 -0.41 -5.81 -5.65
CA ILE A 50 0.26 -5.00 -4.62
C ILE A 50 -0.55 -5.01 -3.32
N GLU A 51 -1.86 -4.74 -3.39
CA GLU A 51 -2.75 -4.75 -2.21
C GLU A 51 -2.85 -6.15 -1.58
N HIS A 52 -2.96 -7.20 -2.41
CA HIS A 52 -2.95 -8.59 -1.96
C HIS A 52 -1.66 -8.91 -1.20
N SER A 53 -0.50 -8.58 -1.77
CA SER A 53 0.79 -8.85 -1.12
C SER A 53 0.96 -8.12 0.22
N ILE A 54 0.47 -6.89 0.34
CA ILE A 54 0.47 -6.14 1.59
C ILE A 54 -0.42 -6.84 2.62
N ARG A 55 -1.62 -7.26 2.24
CA ARG A 55 -2.58 -7.96 3.10
C ARG A 55 -2.01 -9.29 3.61
N GLU A 56 -1.41 -10.07 2.73
CA GLU A 56 -0.79 -11.37 3.05
C GLU A 56 0.58 -11.24 3.73
N GLY A 57 1.09 -10.02 3.89
CA GLY A 57 2.30 -9.76 4.63
C GLY A 57 3.60 -9.85 3.84
N TYR A 58 3.54 -9.84 2.52
CA TYR A 58 4.72 -9.88 1.65
C TYR A 58 5.16 -8.48 1.26
N ASN A 59 6.49 -8.28 1.20
CA ASN A 59 7.08 -7.09 0.62
C ASN A 59 7.50 -7.39 -0.81
N LEU A 60 6.73 -6.90 -1.79
CA LEU A 60 7.10 -7.04 -3.19
C LEU A 60 8.29 -6.13 -3.52
N ILE A 61 9.34 -6.76 -4.02
CA ILE A 61 10.53 -6.10 -4.54
C ILE A 61 10.65 -6.47 -6.01
N ILE A 62 10.64 -5.46 -6.87
CA ILE A 62 10.61 -5.64 -8.31
C ILE A 62 12.03 -5.46 -8.86
N PRO A 63 12.63 -6.48 -9.49
CA PRO A 63 13.94 -6.37 -10.09
C PRO A 63 13.88 -5.47 -11.34
N GLU A 64 14.83 -4.54 -11.43
CA GLU A 64 15.04 -3.68 -12.60
C GLU A 64 16.45 -3.86 -13.14
N GLY A 65 16.59 -3.93 -14.46
CA GLY A 65 17.88 -4.16 -15.12
C GLY A 65 18.25 -5.64 -15.21
N LYS A 66 19.45 -5.91 -15.72
CA LYS A 66 19.98 -7.27 -15.95
C LYS A 66 21.40 -7.41 -15.40
N GLY A 67 21.75 -8.65 -15.00
CA GLY A 67 23.11 -9.00 -14.55
C GLY A 67 23.55 -8.21 -13.33
N GLU A 68 24.79 -7.77 -13.32
CA GLU A 68 25.42 -7.02 -12.21
C GLU A 68 24.82 -5.61 -12.01
N LYS A 69 24.11 -5.07 -13.01
CA LYS A 69 23.41 -3.77 -12.94
C LYS A 69 21.97 -3.90 -12.43
N ARG A 70 21.59 -5.06 -11.90
CA ARG A 70 20.25 -5.27 -11.35
C ARG A 70 20.05 -4.41 -10.11
N THR A 71 19.05 -3.56 -10.15
CA THR A 71 18.52 -2.79 -9.02
C THR A 71 17.15 -3.33 -8.63
N TYR A 72 16.59 -2.82 -7.53
CA TYR A 72 15.30 -3.25 -7.04
C TYR A 72 14.46 -2.04 -6.68
N LYS A 73 13.21 -2.05 -7.14
CA LYS A 73 12.19 -1.07 -6.78
C LYS A 73 11.23 -1.63 -5.74
N HIS A 74 10.76 -0.81 -4.86
CA HIS A 74 9.64 -1.16 -3.98
C HIS A 74 8.33 -1.15 -4.76
N SER A 75 7.35 -1.94 -4.31
CA SER A 75 6.01 -1.99 -4.93
C SER A 75 5.34 -0.61 -5.01
N ARG A 76 5.58 0.29 -4.03
CA ARG A 76 5.07 1.67 -4.06
C ARG A 76 5.58 2.47 -5.26
N ASP A 77 6.80 2.21 -5.73
CA ASP A 77 7.42 2.95 -6.84
C ASP A 77 6.79 2.62 -8.19
N ILE A 78 6.05 1.52 -8.26
CA ILE A 78 5.32 1.07 -9.46
C ILE A 78 3.80 1.02 -9.24
N CYS A 79 3.34 1.37 -8.04
CA CYS A 79 1.93 1.30 -7.68
C CYS A 79 1.12 2.32 -8.50
N PRO A 80 0.07 1.88 -9.22
CA PRO A 80 -0.76 2.77 -10.03
C PRO A 80 -1.53 3.82 -9.20
N ASP A 81 -1.96 3.44 -7.99
CA ASP A 81 -2.70 4.31 -7.07
C ASP A 81 -2.06 4.28 -5.67
N ILE A 82 -1.29 5.31 -5.38
CA ILE A 82 -0.60 5.42 -4.10
C ILE A 82 -1.54 5.61 -2.91
N ASN A 83 -2.75 6.16 -3.12
CA ASN A 83 -3.74 6.25 -2.03
C ASN A 83 -4.19 4.86 -1.60
N LYS A 84 -4.51 3.99 -2.56
CA LYS A 84 -4.88 2.60 -2.28
C LYS A 84 -3.74 1.84 -1.62
N TYR A 85 -2.50 2.05 -2.07
CA TYR A 85 -1.31 1.48 -1.44
C TYR A 85 -1.22 1.85 0.05
N VAL A 86 -1.32 3.14 0.36
CA VAL A 86 -1.22 3.63 1.75
C VAL A 86 -2.38 3.12 2.59
N ILE A 87 -3.61 3.11 2.06
CA ILE A 87 -4.79 2.56 2.74
C ILE A 87 -4.59 1.05 3.02
N ALA A 88 -4.07 0.28 2.06
CA ALA A 88 -3.76 -1.13 2.25
C ALA A 88 -2.72 -1.33 3.36
N CYS A 89 -1.66 -0.51 3.40
CA CYS A 89 -0.66 -0.53 4.47
C CYS A 89 -1.29 -0.22 5.84
N ILE A 90 -2.17 0.79 5.92
CA ILE A 90 -2.89 1.13 7.15
C ILE A 90 -3.75 -0.06 7.62
N ARG A 91 -4.56 -0.66 6.74
CA ARG A 91 -5.43 -1.80 7.06
C ARG A 91 -4.66 -3.05 7.47
N ALA A 92 -3.49 -3.29 6.88
CA ALA A 92 -2.64 -4.42 7.22
C ALA A 92 -1.67 -4.15 8.39
N LYS A 93 -1.72 -2.96 8.99
CA LYS A 93 -0.76 -2.51 10.02
C LYS A 93 0.69 -2.67 9.56
N ARG A 94 0.98 -2.20 8.34
CA ARG A 94 2.31 -2.20 7.71
C ARG A 94 2.85 -0.79 7.59
N CYS A 95 4.15 -0.65 7.73
CA CYS A 95 4.82 0.62 7.45
C CYS A 95 4.81 0.91 5.95
N ALA A 96 4.18 2.01 5.53
CA ALA A 96 4.10 2.37 4.12
C ALA A 96 5.47 2.68 3.48
N VAL A 97 6.50 3.00 4.29
CA VAL A 97 7.87 3.25 3.81
C VAL A 97 8.68 1.98 3.61
N CYS A 98 8.74 1.09 4.60
CA CYS A 98 9.66 -0.06 4.59
C CYS A 98 8.96 -1.42 4.65
N GLY A 99 7.63 -1.45 4.72
CA GLY A 99 6.85 -2.68 4.79
C GLY A 99 6.93 -3.43 6.13
N SER A 100 7.65 -2.89 7.14
CA SER A 100 7.72 -3.49 8.47
C SER A 100 6.33 -3.64 9.09
N TYR A 101 6.13 -4.73 9.83
CA TYR A 101 4.93 -4.94 10.66
C TYR A 101 5.20 -4.68 12.16
N TYR A 102 6.43 -4.40 12.52
CA TYR A 102 6.85 -4.17 13.89
C TYR A 102 6.72 -2.69 14.26
N ASP A 103 6.18 -2.39 15.44
CA ASP A 103 6.05 -1.05 16.00
C ASP A 103 5.40 -0.03 15.03
N VAL A 104 4.31 -0.46 14.39
CA VAL A 104 3.60 0.37 13.40
C VAL A 104 2.46 1.13 14.08
N THR A 105 2.50 2.45 13.91
CA THR A 105 1.50 3.40 14.42
C THR A 105 0.92 4.24 13.27
N ILE A 106 -0.20 4.90 13.53
CA ILE A 106 -0.71 5.94 12.64
C ILE A 106 0.10 7.22 12.90
N HIS A 107 0.58 7.82 11.82
CA HIS A 107 1.21 9.12 11.82
C HIS A 107 0.25 10.15 11.20
N HIS A 108 -0.02 11.24 11.94
CA HIS A 108 -0.76 12.40 11.43
C HIS A 108 0.11 13.14 10.42
N TYR A 109 -0.17 12.93 9.14
CA TYR A 109 0.59 13.57 8.06
C TYR A 109 0.37 15.08 8.05
N ASP A 110 -0.83 15.54 8.40
CA ASP A 110 -1.12 16.92 8.72
C ASP A 110 -1.08 17.11 10.24
N THR A 111 -0.45 18.17 10.72
CA THR A 111 -0.25 18.38 12.14
C THR A 111 -1.57 18.55 12.89
N ILE A 112 -1.71 17.95 14.05
CA ILE A 112 -2.91 18.07 14.91
C ILE A 112 -3.26 19.53 15.20
N SER A 113 -2.26 20.38 15.39
CA SER A 113 -2.48 21.82 15.61
C SER A 113 -3.12 22.53 14.42
N SER A 114 -2.94 22.02 13.20
CA SER A 114 -3.54 22.59 11.98
C SER A 114 -4.89 21.95 11.60
N THR A 115 -5.31 20.91 12.31
CA THR A 115 -6.56 20.17 12.05
C THR A 115 -7.53 20.29 13.19
N THR A 116 -7.50 19.37 14.16
CA THR A 116 -8.43 19.32 15.31
C THR A 116 -7.98 20.17 16.51
N GLY A 117 -6.72 20.60 16.52
CA GLY A 117 -6.09 21.32 17.61
C GLY A 117 -5.64 20.45 18.78
N THR A 118 -6.32 19.33 19.06
CA THR A 118 -5.97 18.37 20.12
C THR A 118 -6.26 16.94 19.70
N TYR A 119 -5.48 15.98 20.23
CA TYR A 119 -5.69 14.54 20.00
C TYR A 119 -7.03 14.03 20.56
N GLU A 120 -7.60 14.70 21.55
CA GLU A 120 -8.88 14.32 22.15
C GLU A 120 -10.06 14.51 21.20
N LYS A 121 -9.92 15.38 20.22
CA LYS A 121 -10.93 15.69 19.19
C LYS A 121 -10.65 14.99 17.85
N ASP A 122 -9.62 14.16 17.81
CA ASP A 122 -9.22 13.51 16.56
C ASP A 122 -10.07 12.26 16.30
N ASP A 123 -10.95 12.40 15.33
CA ASP A 123 -11.78 11.31 14.77
C ASP A 123 -11.14 10.64 13.56
N GLY A 124 -9.95 11.10 13.13
CA GLY A 124 -9.24 10.63 11.96
C GLY A 124 -9.74 11.17 10.61
N LEU A 125 -10.76 12.06 10.62
CA LEU A 125 -11.36 12.61 9.40
C LEU A 125 -10.82 14.00 9.03
N GLN A 126 -10.13 14.66 9.96
CA GLN A 126 -9.74 16.07 9.84
C GLN A 126 -8.34 16.27 9.26
N GLY A 127 -7.61 15.21 8.99
CA GLY A 127 -6.25 15.25 8.45
C GLY A 127 -5.86 13.98 7.75
N ARG A 128 -4.80 14.09 6.94
CA ARG A 128 -4.25 12.93 6.22
C ARG A 128 -3.44 12.04 7.18
N MET A 129 -3.52 10.74 6.98
CA MET A 129 -2.89 9.72 7.81
C MET A 129 -1.99 8.80 7.00
N ILE A 130 -0.98 8.24 7.64
CA ILE A 130 -0.10 7.22 7.07
C ILE A 130 0.38 6.28 8.18
N SER A 131 0.54 4.99 7.87
CA SER A 131 1.09 4.02 8.83
C SER A 131 2.62 3.96 8.73
N LEU A 132 3.31 4.17 9.85
CA LEU A 132 4.77 4.16 9.91
C LEU A 132 5.25 3.34 11.11
N CYS A 133 6.36 2.59 10.94
CA CYS A 133 7.09 2.01 12.06
C CYS A 133 7.86 3.10 12.83
N GLY A 134 8.25 2.87 14.06
CA GLY A 134 8.94 3.86 14.90
C GLY A 134 10.14 4.52 14.21
N GLY A 135 10.97 3.75 13.52
CA GLY A 135 12.13 4.30 12.79
C GLY A 135 11.75 5.21 11.61
N CYS A 136 10.71 4.85 10.86
CA CYS A 136 10.22 5.69 9.74
C CYS A 136 9.41 6.90 10.25
N HIS A 137 8.72 6.74 11.36
CA HIS A 137 8.01 7.83 12.06
C HIS A 137 8.98 8.92 12.52
N ALA A 138 10.07 8.53 13.18
CA ALA A 138 11.14 9.48 13.57
C ALA A 138 11.75 10.20 12.36
N LYS A 139 11.97 9.48 11.23
CA LYS A 139 12.46 10.12 9.99
C LYS A 139 11.46 11.12 9.43
N ALA A 140 10.16 10.81 9.47
CA ALA A 140 9.11 11.73 8.99
C ALA A 140 9.07 13.05 9.78
N HIS A 141 9.37 13.01 11.07
CA HIS A 141 9.47 14.22 11.90
C HIS A 141 10.74 15.06 11.65
N ASN A 142 11.79 14.44 11.11
CA ASN A 142 13.10 15.10 10.91
C ASN A 142 13.30 15.73 9.53
N ILE A 143 12.34 15.55 8.63
CA ILE A 143 12.39 16.12 7.26
C ILE A 143 11.08 16.83 6.94
N THR A 144 11.09 17.69 5.94
CA THR A 144 9.86 18.33 5.46
C THR A 144 8.96 17.34 4.72
N LYS A 145 7.64 17.62 4.67
CA LYS A 145 6.69 16.81 3.89
C LYS A 145 7.15 16.66 2.43
N LYS A 146 7.62 17.74 1.82
CA LYS A 146 8.11 17.72 0.43
C LYS A 146 9.31 16.79 0.25
N GLU A 147 10.25 16.79 1.19
CA GLU A 147 11.39 15.89 1.18
C GLU A 147 10.96 14.44 1.41
N PHE A 148 9.98 14.21 2.32
CA PHE A 148 9.43 12.88 2.56
C PHE A 148 8.76 12.32 1.30
N GLU A 149 7.91 13.09 0.64
CA GLU A 149 7.22 12.72 -0.59
C GLU A 149 8.22 12.45 -1.73
N SER A 150 9.19 13.33 -1.91
CA SER A 150 10.23 13.15 -2.94
C SER A 150 11.11 11.94 -2.71
N LYS A 151 11.42 11.61 -1.45
CA LYS A 151 12.32 10.51 -1.10
C LYS A 151 11.65 9.15 -1.12
N TYR A 152 10.39 9.08 -0.70
CA TYR A 152 9.69 7.81 -0.51
C TYR A 152 8.56 7.57 -1.50
N HIS A 153 8.23 8.56 -2.35
CA HIS A 153 7.15 8.53 -3.35
C HIS A 153 5.78 8.20 -2.77
N ILE A 154 5.57 8.55 -1.50
CA ILE A 154 4.30 8.35 -0.78
C ILE A 154 3.95 9.61 0.03
N TYR A 155 2.68 9.71 0.38
CA TYR A 155 2.13 10.79 1.20
C TYR A 155 0.98 10.29 2.07
N GLY A 156 0.55 11.10 3.03
CA GLY A 156 -0.62 10.81 3.85
C GLY A 156 -1.91 10.86 3.06
N VAL A 157 -2.87 10.01 3.40
CA VAL A 157 -4.16 9.88 2.74
C VAL A 157 -5.32 10.25 3.65
N TRP A 158 -6.41 10.73 3.06
CA TRP A 158 -7.66 10.95 3.76
C TRP A 158 -8.34 9.61 4.04
N LEU A 159 -8.80 9.43 5.28
CA LEU A 159 -9.56 8.25 5.66
C LEU A 159 -11.06 8.54 5.56
N THR A 160 -11.84 7.51 5.27
CA THR A 160 -13.31 7.57 5.33
C THR A 160 -13.80 6.99 6.66
N PRO A 161 -15.02 7.32 7.11
CA PRO A 161 -15.60 6.71 8.31
C PRO A 161 -15.58 5.17 8.27
N THR A 162 -15.80 4.58 7.11
CA THR A 162 -15.75 3.12 6.92
C THR A 162 -14.34 2.58 7.19
N ILE A 163 -13.30 3.22 6.61
CA ILE A 163 -11.91 2.81 6.83
C ILE A 163 -11.55 2.94 8.30
N ILE A 164 -11.94 4.04 8.97
CA ILE A 164 -11.67 4.25 10.40
C ILE A 164 -12.34 3.15 11.24
N ALA A 165 -13.59 2.78 10.95
CA ALA A 165 -14.28 1.69 11.63
C ALA A 165 -13.53 0.34 11.49
N ASP A 166 -12.98 0.05 10.31
CA ASP A 166 -12.20 -1.16 10.05
C ASP A 166 -10.90 -1.21 10.87
N ILE A 167 -10.20 -0.06 10.99
CA ILE A 167 -8.85 -0.01 11.55
C ILE A 167 -8.79 0.38 13.04
N LYS A 168 -9.87 0.88 13.61
CA LYS A 168 -9.92 1.37 15.00
C LYS A 168 -9.40 0.34 16.03
N LYS A 169 -9.68 -0.94 15.82
CA LYS A 169 -9.18 -2.02 16.68
C LYS A 169 -7.68 -2.30 16.52
N LEU A 170 -7.12 -1.98 15.35
CA LEU A 170 -5.70 -2.22 15.06
C LEU A 170 -4.80 -1.13 15.66
N TYR A 171 -5.37 0.05 15.90
CA TYR A 171 -4.65 1.23 16.40
C TYR A 171 -5.35 1.77 17.68
N PRO A 172 -5.27 1.01 18.78
CA PRO A 172 -5.89 1.45 20.04
C PRO A 172 -5.26 2.77 20.52
N GLY A 173 -6.11 3.73 20.89
CA GLY A 173 -5.66 5.05 21.31
C GLY A 173 -5.62 6.11 20.21
N HIS A 174 -5.73 5.72 18.96
CA HIS A 174 -6.02 6.62 17.82
C HIS A 174 -7.53 6.56 17.54
N PHE A 175 -8.11 7.59 17.05
CA PHE A 175 -9.53 7.67 16.65
C PHE A 175 -10.51 7.54 17.83
N ARG A 176 -10.93 8.63 18.36
CA ARG A 176 -11.93 8.75 19.45
C ARG A 176 -13.34 9.05 18.96
#